data_ca648317c74701fa199e425bad0e9e40
#
_entry.id   ca648317c74701fa199e425bad0e9e40
#
_cell.length_a   1.000
_cell.length_b   1.000
_cell.length_c   1.000
_cell.angle_alpha   90.00
_cell.angle_beta   90.00
_cell.angle_gamma   90.00
#
_symmetry.space_group_name_H-M   'P 1'
#
loop_
_entity.id
_entity.type
_entity.pdbx_description
1 polymer ?
#
loop_
_entity_poly.entity_id
_entity_poly.type
_entity_poly.pdbx_seq_one_letter_code
_entity_poly.pdbx_strand_id
1 'polypeptide(L)' 'MSRAVYELQGFAVILDKVALVSRVFDADNAEGFQFNITFSTDLRLPVKYPTRHEADLERQLFLSAVKSS' A
#
# COMPACT_ATOMS: atom_id res chain seq x y z
N MET A 1 3.26 -21.80 -10.72
CA MET A 1 2.30 -20.81 -10.27
C MET A 1 2.93 -19.43 -10.19
N SER A 2 2.32 -18.47 -10.83
CA SER A 2 2.87 -17.12 -10.84
C SER A 2 2.49 -16.38 -9.55
N ARG A 3 3.34 -15.47 -9.14
CA ARG A 3 3.05 -14.58 -8.04
C ARG A 3 2.46 -13.30 -8.58
N ALA A 4 1.47 -12.78 -7.88
CA ALA A 4 0.95 -11.49 -8.21
C ALA A 4 1.87 -10.42 -7.65
N VAL A 5 2.23 -9.46 -8.49
CA VAL A 5 3.13 -8.37 -8.12
C VAL A 5 2.44 -7.06 -8.48
N TYR A 6 2.57 -6.08 -7.61
CA TYR A 6 1.99 -4.76 -7.83
C TYR A 6 3.08 -3.70 -7.66
N GLU A 7 3.25 -2.87 -8.68
CA GLU A 7 4.22 -1.78 -8.62
C GLU A 7 3.65 -0.60 -7.86
N LEU A 8 4.37 -0.16 -6.83
CA LEU A 8 3.89 0.89 -5.95
C LEU A 8 5.07 1.76 -5.53
N GLN A 9 5.09 2.99 -6.00
CA GLN A 9 6.12 3.98 -5.67
C GLN A 9 7.54 3.43 -5.81
N GLY A 10 7.82 2.75 -6.90
CA GLY A 10 9.15 2.22 -7.18
C GLY A 10 9.42 0.87 -6.55
N PHE A 11 8.49 0.32 -5.81
CA PHE A 11 8.64 -1.01 -5.22
C PHE A 11 7.77 -2.02 -5.95
N ALA A 12 8.29 -3.21 -6.17
CA ALA A 12 7.51 -4.33 -6.67
C ALA A 12 7.02 -5.12 -5.46
N VAL A 13 5.75 -4.96 -5.12
CA VAL A 13 5.16 -5.57 -3.93
C VAL A 13 4.65 -6.97 -4.26
N ILE A 14 5.12 -7.96 -3.51
CA ILE A 14 4.67 -9.35 -3.67
C ILE A 14 3.36 -9.49 -2.89
N LEU A 15 2.27 -9.60 -3.61
CA LEU A 15 0.94 -9.48 -3.00
C LEU A 15 0.61 -10.59 -2.01
N ASP A 16 1.10 -11.80 -2.23
CA ASP A 16 0.80 -12.89 -1.32
C ASP A 16 1.55 -12.80 0.02
N LYS A 17 2.42 -11.80 0.17
CA LYS A 17 3.12 -11.56 1.43
C LYS A 17 2.47 -10.44 2.25
N VAL A 18 1.43 -9.82 1.72
CA VAL A 18 0.76 -8.72 2.42
C VAL A 18 -0.15 -9.28 3.50
N ALA A 19 0.03 -8.80 4.73
CA ALA A 19 -0.79 -9.22 5.85
C ALA A 19 -1.87 -8.21 6.20
N LEU A 20 -1.51 -6.92 6.24
CA LEU A 20 -2.43 -5.85 6.61
C LEU A 20 -2.19 -4.63 5.74
N VAL A 21 -3.26 -3.86 5.54
CA VAL A 21 -3.17 -2.55 4.90
C VAL A 21 -3.94 -1.57 5.78
N SER A 22 -3.27 -0.50 6.23
CA SER A 22 -3.92 0.47 7.10
C SER A 22 -4.88 1.34 6.32
N ARG A 23 -5.71 2.09 7.05
CA ARG A 23 -6.50 3.16 6.43
C ARG A 23 -5.56 4.32 6.05
N VAL A 24 -6.08 5.24 5.25
CA VAL A 24 -5.36 6.45 4.92
C VAL A 24 -5.39 7.40 6.13
N PHE A 25 -4.26 8.00 6.44
CA PHE A 25 -4.16 8.96 7.55
C PHE A 25 -3.14 10.04 7.18
N ASP A 26 -3.14 11.12 7.97
CA ASP A 26 -2.21 12.21 7.73
C ASP A 26 -0.79 11.76 8.00
N ALA A 27 0.11 12.07 7.09
CA ALA A 27 1.53 11.81 7.31
C ALA A 27 2.09 12.81 8.30
N ASP A 28 3.17 12.43 8.96
CA ASP A 28 3.85 13.28 9.91
C ASP A 28 4.34 14.57 9.24
N ASN A 29 4.33 15.67 10.00
CA ASN A 29 4.85 16.95 9.51
C ASN A 29 4.10 17.50 8.31
N ALA A 30 2.84 17.16 8.18
CA ALA A 30 2.01 17.64 7.09
C ALA A 30 2.57 17.31 5.70
N GLU A 31 3.20 16.16 5.59
CA GLU A 31 3.81 15.72 4.33
C GLU A 31 2.84 14.99 3.41
N GLY A 32 1.54 15.20 3.61
CA GLY A 32 0.53 14.57 2.78
C GLY A 32 -0.23 13.50 3.53
N PHE A 33 -0.59 12.46 2.80
CA PHE A 33 -1.41 11.37 3.34
C PHE A 33 -0.72 10.05 3.07
N GLN A 34 -0.88 9.10 3.98
CA GLN A 34 -0.22 7.82 3.81
C GLN A 34 -1.11 6.68 4.27
N PHE A 35 -0.80 5.50 3.77
CA PHE A 35 -1.27 4.26 4.37
C PHE A 35 -0.07 3.32 4.47
N ASN A 36 -0.15 2.37 5.41
CA ASN A 36 0.95 1.44 5.64
C ASN A 36 0.56 0.05 5.17
N ILE A 37 1.52 -0.64 4.58
CA ILE A 37 1.37 -2.03 4.19
C ILE A 37 2.29 -2.84 5.11
N THR A 38 1.72 -3.81 5.82
CA THR A 38 2.50 -4.70 6.68
C THR A 38 2.53 -6.08 6.05
N PHE A 39 3.71 -6.62 5.94
CA PHE A 39 3.92 -7.94 5.33
C PHE A 39 3.98 -9.03 6.40
N SER A 40 3.81 -10.26 5.96
CA SER A 40 3.83 -11.42 6.87
C SER A 40 5.15 -11.58 7.60
N THR A 41 6.21 -10.92 7.14
CA THR A 41 7.52 -10.91 7.78
C THR A 41 7.67 -9.79 8.80
N ASP A 42 6.58 -9.10 9.14
CA ASP A 42 6.55 -7.93 10.02
C ASP A 42 7.21 -6.69 9.44
N LEU A 43 7.61 -6.74 8.20
CA LEU A 43 8.12 -5.58 7.50
C LEU A 43 6.98 -4.63 7.19
N ARG A 44 7.21 -3.33 7.34
CA ARG A 44 6.21 -2.30 7.08
C ARG A 44 6.70 -1.36 5.99
N LEU A 45 5.82 -1.08 5.05
CA LEU A 45 6.10 -0.14 3.97
C LEU A 45 5.12 1.02 4.06
N PRO A 46 5.56 2.22 4.46
CA PRO A 46 4.70 3.40 4.40
C PRO A 46 4.64 3.93 2.98
N VAL A 47 3.44 4.27 2.53
CA VAL A 47 3.21 4.75 1.16
C VAL A 47 2.57 6.12 1.27
N LYS A 48 3.24 7.17 0.78
CA LYS A 48 2.80 8.55 0.94
C LYS A 48 2.37 9.15 -0.39
N TYR A 49 1.34 9.99 -0.33
CA TYR A 49 0.82 10.70 -1.49
C TYR A 49 0.54 12.14 -1.13
N PRO A 50 0.62 13.08 -2.09
CA PRO A 50 0.42 14.50 -1.77
C PRO A 50 -1.02 14.86 -1.44
N THR A 51 -2.02 14.08 -1.90
CA THR A 51 -3.41 14.37 -1.61
C THR A 51 -4.11 13.14 -1.07
N ARG A 52 -5.17 13.38 -0.27
CA ARG A 52 -5.97 12.28 0.25
C ARG A 52 -6.64 11.49 -0.87
N HIS A 53 -7.09 12.19 -1.91
CA HIS A 53 -7.75 11.54 -3.03
C HIS A 53 -6.84 10.50 -3.69
N GLU A 54 -5.59 10.89 -3.94
CA GLU A 54 -4.62 9.97 -4.53
C GLU A 54 -4.34 8.79 -3.61
N ALA A 55 -4.18 9.07 -2.31
CA ALA A 55 -3.91 8.00 -1.34
C ALA A 55 -5.07 7.00 -1.29
N ASP A 56 -6.31 7.50 -1.24
CA ASP A 56 -7.50 6.66 -1.21
C ASP A 56 -7.62 5.82 -2.48
N LEU A 57 -7.38 6.45 -3.63
CA LEU A 57 -7.48 5.76 -4.91
C LEU A 57 -6.45 4.64 -5.01
N GLU A 58 -5.21 4.94 -4.67
CA GLU A 58 -4.15 3.95 -4.75
C GLU A 58 -4.37 2.81 -3.77
N ARG A 59 -4.88 3.15 -2.58
CA ARG A 59 -5.20 2.12 -1.60
C ARG A 59 -6.28 1.19 -2.13
N GLN A 60 -7.32 1.73 -2.75
CA GLN A 60 -8.38 0.91 -3.33
C GLN A 60 -7.87 0.02 -4.44
N LEU A 61 -7.04 0.56 -5.32
CA LEU A 61 -6.46 -0.21 -6.41
C LEU A 61 -5.58 -1.33 -5.87
N PHE A 62 -4.78 -1.02 -4.86
CA PHE A 62 -3.91 -2.00 -4.24
C PHE A 62 -4.72 -3.13 -3.59
N LEU A 63 -5.76 -2.77 -2.84
CA LEU A 63 -6.62 -3.77 -2.20
C LEU A 63 -7.33 -4.65 -3.21
N SER A 64 -7.76 -4.07 -4.35
CA SER A 64 -8.35 -4.86 -5.42
C SER A 64 -7.36 -5.87 -5.97
N ALA A 65 -6.11 -5.46 -6.14
CA ALA A 65 -5.07 -6.35 -6.62
C ALA A 65 -4.83 -7.49 -5.63
N VAL A 66 -4.80 -7.18 -4.34
CA VAL A 66 -4.62 -8.20 -3.29
C VAL A 66 -5.76 -9.20 -3.32
N LYS A 67 -7.00 -8.72 -3.46
CA LYS A 67 -8.17 -9.61 -3.48
C LYS A 67 -8.19 -10.50 -4.70
N SER A 68 -7.60 -10.05 -5.79
CA SER A 68 -7.59 -10.80 -7.05
C SER A 68 -6.43 -11.77 -7.17
N SER A 69 -5.48 -11.68 -6.28
CA SER A 69 -4.27 -12.49 -6.39
C SER A 69 -4.43 -13.88 -5.80
#